data_e0c5fe639ac477b5dd5766c4e721e536
#
_entry.id   e0c5fe639ac477b5dd5766c4e721e536
#
_cell.length_a   1.000
_cell.length_b   1.000
_cell.length_c   1.000
_cell.angle_alpha   90.00
_cell.angle_beta   90.00
_cell.angle_gamma   90.00
#
_symmetry.space_group_name_H-M   'P 1'
#
loop_
_entity.id
_entity.type
_entity.pdbx_description
1 polymer ?
#
loop_
_entity_poly.entity_id
_entity_poly.type
_entity_poly.pdbx_seq_one_letter_code
_entity_poly.pdbx_strand_id
1 'polypeptide(L)'
;MIKGFKHMKMATIITLSVAVISLLCLSCLYLVMTSSVTRTSKQGSIDNMYTALDGQANMIELFVQESERSLRQYATADELKELLLEPDDAAKQQAAQAYTERFFAQLESWEGVYLSKWDTTVLAHSSPSVVGMVTRKGDT
;
A
#
# COMPACT_ATOMS: atom_id res chain seq x y z
N MET A 1 11.50 -38.80 -52.59
CA MET A 1 10.79 -37.74 -53.30
C MET A 1 11.76 -36.67 -53.84
N ILE A 2 12.70 -36.96 -54.69
CA ILE A 2 13.66 -35.98 -55.25
C ILE A 2 13.84 -36.23 -56.76
N LYS A 3 12.72 -36.20 -57.52
CA LYS A 3 12.75 -36.39 -58.99
C LYS A 3 12.29 -35.16 -59.78
N GLY A 4 11.96 -34.03 -59.15
CA GLY A 4 11.41 -32.85 -59.81
C GLY A 4 12.44 -31.75 -60.23
N PHE A 5 13.71 -31.89 -59.87
CA PHE A 5 14.69 -30.78 -60.02
C PHE A 5 15.41 -30.76 -61.39
N LYS A 6 15.17 -31.74 -62.30
CA LYS A 6 16.01 -31.91 -63.48
C LYS A 6 15.69 -31.04 -64.72
N HIS A 7 14.67 -30.17 -64.64
CA HIS A 7 14.28 -29.28 -65.75
C HIS A 7 14.07 -27.81 -65.39
N MET A 8 14.49 -27.38 -64.18
CA MET A 8 14.40 -25.96 -63.84
C MET A 8 15.60 -25.22 -64.45
N LYS A 9 15.36 -24.06 -65.10
CA LYS A 9 16.39 -23.18 -65.61
C LYS A 9 17.22 -22.68 -64.42
N MET A 10 18.53 -22.55 -64.60
CA MET A 10 19.50 -22.19 -63.54
C MET A 10 19.08 -20.91 -62.78
N ALA A 11 18.49 -19.93 -63.44
CA ALA A 11 17.93 -18.72 -62.84
C ALA A 11 16.82 -19.00 -61.83
N THR A 12 15.95 -20.00 -62.05
CA THR A 12 14.87 -20.35 -61.12
C THR A 12 15.38 -21.01 -59.85
N ILE A 13 16.48 -21.78 -59.93
CA ILE A 13 17.11 -22.40 -58.77
C ILE A 13 17.74 -21.33 -57.87
N ILE A 14 18.41 -20.35 -58.49
CA ILE A 14 19.04 -19.24 -57.75
C ILE A 14 17.97 -18.38 -57.04
N THR A 15 16.89 -18.01 -57.73
CA THR A 15 15.79 -17.23 -57.11
C THR A 15 15.12 -17.99 -56.00
N LEU A 16 14.89 -19.29 -56.15
CA LEU A 16 14.31 -20.10 -55.08
C LEU A 16 15.22 -20.22 -53.87
N SER A 17 16.53 -20.41 -54.06
CA SER A 17 17.47 -20.49 -52.95
C SER A 17 17.60 -19.18 -52.18
N VAL A 18 17.62 -18.03 -52.87
CA VAL A 18 17.60 -16.70 -52.21
C VAL A 18 16.34 -16.48 -51.44
N ALA A 19 15.18 -16.86 -52.00
CA ALA A 19 13.90 -16.74 -51.30
C ALA A 19 13.85 -17.59 -50.02
N VAL A 20 14.34 -18.83 -50.06
CA VAL A 20 14.38 -19.70 -48.87
C VAL A 20 15.33 -19.13 -47.79
N ILE A 21 16.51 -18.65 -48.19
CA ILE A 21 17.49 -18.06 -47.26
C ILE A 21 16.87 -16.80 -46.60
N SER A 22 16.23 -15.93 -47.38
CA SER A 22 15.56 -14.73 -46.87
C SER A 22 14.46 -15.07 -45.86
N LEU A 23 13.70 -16.10 -46.15
CA LEU A 23 12.60 -16.53 -45.26
C LEU A 23 13.12 -17.13 -43.95
N LEU A 24 14.25 -17.88 -44.01
CA LEU A 24 14.91 -18.37 -42.81
C LEU A 24 15.51 -17.23 -41.96
N CYS A 25 16.14 -16.24 -42.59
CA CYS A 25 16.69 -15.07 -41.87
C CYS A 25 15.54 -14.28 -41.17
N LEU A 26 14.46 -14.02 -41.86
CA LEU A 26 13.30 -13.33 -41.28
C LEU A 26 12.68 -14.11 -40.11
N SER A 27 12.58 -15.44 -40.26
CA SER A 27 12.09 -16.33 -39.19
C SER A 27 13.01 -16.27 -37.94
N CYS A 28 14.32 -16.33 -38.12
CA CYS A 28 15.28 -16.20 -37.02
C CYS A 28 15.15 -14.83 -36.31
N LEU A 29 15.10 -13.75 -37.07
CA LEU A 29 14.95 -12.41 -36.54
C LEU A 29 13.66 -12.27 -35.75
N TYR A 30 12.56 -12.80 -36.26
CA TYR A 30 11.28 -12.80 -35.55
C TYR A 30 11.36 -13.53 -34.23
N LEU A 31 11.94 -14.72 -34.17
CA LEU A 31 12.11 -15.49 -32.93
C LEU A 31 12.98 -14.78 -31.91
N VAL A 32 14.09 -14.19 -32.32
CA VAL A 32 14.97 -13.41 -31.44
C VAL A 32 14.27 -12.18 -30.91
N MET A 33 13.55 -11.45 -31.76
CA MET A 33 12.85 -10.24 -31.38
C MET A 33 11.73 -10.54 -30.39
N THR A 34 10.93 -11.58 -30.64
CA THR A 34 9.83 -11.98 -29.77
C THR A 34 10.34 -12.44 -28.39
N SER A 35 11.41 -13.21 -28.34
CA SER A 35 12.00 -13.67 -27.08
C SER A 35 12.59 -12.53 -26.26
N SER A 36 13.29 -11.58 -26.90
CA SER A 36 13.86 -10.40 -26.25
C SER A 36 12.78 -9.46 -25.69
N VAL A 37 11.76 -9.15 -26.49
CA VAL A 37 10.66 -8.27 -26.06
C VAL A 37 9.90 -8.88 -24.89
N THR A 38 9.59 -10.17 -24.94
CA THR A 38 8.87 -10.84 -23.84
C THR A 38 9.70 -10.86 -22.55
N ARG A 39 11.01 -11.07 -22.65
CA ARG A 39 11.89 -11.09 -21.48
C ARG A 39 12.03 -9.71 -20.84
N THR A 40 12.26 -8.68 -21.65
CA THR A 40 12.40 -7.29 -21.19
C THR A 40 11.09 -6.76 -20.61
N SER A 41 9.95 -7.08 -21.23
CA SER A 41 8.63 -6.66 -20.72
C SER A 41 8.30 -7.31 -19.38
N LYS A 42 8.56 -8.60 -19.20
CA LYS A 42 8.38 -9.29 -17.91
C LYS A 42 9.26 -8.71 -16.81
N GLN A 43 10.55 -8.50 -17.10
CA GLN A 43 11.48 -7.93 -16.14
C GLN A 43 11.06 -6.53 -15.72
N GLY A 44 10.74 -5.65 -16.66
CA GLY A 44 10.28 -4.28 -16.38
C GLY A 44 8.96 -4.24 -15.60
N SER A 45 8.05 -5.18 -15.87
CA SER A 45 6.80 -5.28 -15.10
C SER A 45 7.06 -5.70 -13.64
N ILE A 46 7.96 -6.64 -13.43
CA ILE A 46 8.35 -7.10 -12.08
C ILE A 46 9.06 -5.97 -11.32
N ASP A 47 9.99 -5.27 -11.94
CA ASP A 47 10.74 -4.18 -11.32
C ASP A 47 9.80 -3.01 -10.95
N ASN A 48 8.83 -2.69 -11.82
CA ASN A 48 7.79 -1.69 -11.52
C ASN A 48 6.89 -2.11 -10.35
N MET A 49 6.54 -3.40 -10.24
CA MET A 49 5.78 -3.91 -9.09
C MET A 49 6.57 -3.80 -7.80
N TYR A 50 7.85 -4.16 -7.78
CA TYR A 50 8.69 -4.01 -6.60
C TYR A 50 8.83 -2.55 -6.18
N THR A 51 9.07 -1.65 -7.13
CA THR A 51 9.15 -0.21 -6.85
C THR A 51 7.82 0.33 -6.27
N ALA A 52 6.68 -0.12 -6.80
CA ALA A 52 5.37 0.27 -6.27
C ALA A 52 5.13 -0.27 -4.85
N LEU A 53 5.53 -1.53 -4.60
CA LEU A 53 5.43 -2.15 -3.26
C LEU A 53 6.32 -1.44 -2.24
N ASP A 54 7.57 -1.13 -2.58
CA ASP A 54 8.48 -0.39 -1.72
C ASP A 54 7.93 1.02 -1.41
N GLY A 55 7.35 1.69 -2.41
CA GLY A 55 6.69 2.97 -2.22
C GLY A 55 5.50 2.88 -1.25
N GLN A 56 4.67 1.83 -1.37
CA GLN A 56 3.55 1.61 -0.46
C GLN A 56 4.02 1.25 0.95
N ALA A 57 5.04 0.41 1.08
CA ALA A 57 5.63 0.06 2.37
C ALA A 57 6.16 1.29 3.11
N ASN A 58 6.89 2.16 2.42
CA ASN A 58 7.37 3.42 2.98
C ASN A 58 6.24 4.36 3.41
N MET A 59 5.15 4.45 2.63
CA MET A 59 3.98 5.25 3.03
C MET A 59 3.31 4.70 4.29
N ILE A 60 3.18 3.39 4.41
CA ILE A 60 2.63 2.74 5.62
C ILE A 60 3.54 3.01 6.82
N GLU A 61 4.85 2.90 6.66
CA GLU A 61 5.81 3.18 7.73
C GLU A 61 5.71 4.62 8.20
N LEU A 62 5.68 5.59 7.29
CA LEU A 62 5.50 7.00 7.62
C LEU A 62 4.17 7.26 8.34
N PHE A 63 3.09 6.64 7.87
CA PHE A 63 1.78 6.75 8.52
C PHE A 63 1.79 6.21 9.94
N VAL A 64 2.42 5.05 10.17
CA VAL A 64 2.55 4.44 11.50
C VAL A 64 3.39 5.35 12.43
N GLN A 65 4.52 5.86 11.96
CA GLN A 65 5.37 6.78 12.72
C GLN A 65 4.64 8.07 13.10
N GLU A 66 3.92 8.68 12.17
CA GLU A 66 3.13 9.87 12.44
C GLU A 66 1.98 9.61 13.40
N SER A 67 1.32 8.46 13.25
CA SER A 67 0.25 8.03 14.15
C SER A 67 0.79 7.79 15.57
N GLU A 68 1.93 7.13 15.71
CA GLU A 68 2.59 6.93 17.01
C GLU A 68 2.99 8.26 17.66
N ARG A 69 3.55 9.17 16.87
CA ARG A 69 3.90 10.51 17.36
C ARG A 69 2.69 11.27 17.85
N SER A 70 1.61 11.26 17.10
CA SER A 70 0.35 11.92 17.46
C SER A 70 -0.25 11.33 18.73
N LEU A 71 -0.31 10.00 18.84
CA LEU A 71 -0.78 9.32 20.05
C LEU A 71 0.08 9.63 21.27
N ARG A 72 1.39 9.68 21.10
CA ARG A 72 2.34 10.04 22.18
C ARG A 72 2.11 11.49 22.63
N GLN A 73 1.90 12.40 21.71
CA GLN A 73 1.56 13.79 22.02
C GLN A 73 0.24 13.87 22.78
N TYR A 74 -0.79 13.17 22.34
CA TYR A 74 -2.07 13.08 23.03
C TYR A 74 -1.92 12.55 24.45
N ALA A 75 -1.25 11.42 24.62
CA ALA A 75 -1.07 10.76 25.91
C ALA A 75 -0.23 11.58 26.92
N THR A 76 0.59 12.51 26.45
CA THR A 76 1.44 13.35 27.31
C THR A 76 0.79 14.66 27.74
N ALA A 77 -0.40 14.98 27.27
CA ALA A 77 -1.14 16.20 27.65
C ALA A 77 -1.46 16.23 29.14
N ASP A 78 -1.29 17.39 29.75
CA ASP A 78 -1.47 17.53 31.20
C ASP A 78 -2.94 17.41 31.60
N GLU A 79 -3.88 17.89 30.76
CA GLU A 79 -5.31 17.75 30.98
C GLU A 79 -5.75 16.28 31.09
N LEU A 80 -5.14 15.39 30.29
CA LEU A 80 -5.44 13.95 30.35
C LEU A 80 -4.83 13.29 31.59
N LYS A 81 -3.62 13.68 31.95
CA LYS A 81 -2.94 13.16 33.16
C LYS A 81 -3.69 13.56 34.42
N GLU A 82 -4.09 14.83 34.51
CA GLU A 82 -4.86 15.34 35.66
C GLU A 82 -6.20 14.62 35.82
N LEU A 83 -6.91 14.34 34.70
CA LEU A 83 -8.13 13.55 34.73
C LEU A 83 -7.89 12.11 35.16
N LEU A 84 -6.80 11.47 34.73
CA LEU A 84 -6.45 10.12 35.16
C LEU A 84 -6.14 10.01 36.65
N LEU A 85 -5.57 11.06 37.25
CA LEU A 85 -5.28 11.12 38.68
C LEU A 85 -6.56 11.35 39.52
N GLU A 86 -7.48 12.15 39.00
CA GLU A 86 -8.74 12.50 39.67
C GLU A 86 -9.92 12.34 38.70
N PRO A 87 -10.33 11.11 38.41
CA PRO A 87 -11.29 10.83 37.34
C PRO A 87 -12.74 11.26 37.65
N ASP A 88 -13.03 11.58 38.89
CA ASP A 88 -14.35 11.99 39.36
C ASP A 88 -14.49 13.54 39.42
N ASP A 89 -13.42 14.29 39.10
CA ASP A 89 -13.47 15.75 39.05
C ASP A 89 -14.10 16.23 37.73
N ALA A 90 -15.27 16.86 37.85
CA ALA A 90 -16.06 17.34 36.71
C ALA A 90 -15.32 18.45 35.91
N ALA A 91 -14.51 19.30 36.56
CA ALA A 91 -13.76 20.36 35.88
C ALA A 91 -12.62 19.77 35.03
N LYS A 92 -11.91 18.78 35.58
CA LYS A 92 -10.84 18.05 34.86
C LYS A 92 -11.43 17.23 33.71
N GLN A 93 -12.58 16.62 33.91
CA GLN A 93 -13.26 15.89 32.85
C GLN A 93 -13.66 16.83 31.69
N GLN A 94 -14.17 18.00 31.98
CA GLN A 94 -14.50 18.99 30.95
C GLN A 94 -13.27 19.50 30.22
N ALA A 95 -12.16 19.75 30.94
CA ALA A 95 -10.91 20.18 30.32
C ALA A 95 -10.31 19.13 29.40
N ALA A 96 -10.26 17.87 29.85
CA ALA A 96 -9.78 16.74 29.06
C ALA A 96 -10.67 16.45 27.85
N GLN A 97 -11.99 16.57 28.00
CA GLN A 97 -12.93 16.42 26.90
C GLN A 97 -12.70 17.50 25.82
N ALA A 98 -12.61 18.78 26.25
CA ALA A 98 -12.36 19.89 25.34
C ALA A 98 -10.99 19.77 24.65
N TYR A 99 -9.97 19.25 25.35
CA TYR A 99 -8.67 18.95 24.73
C TYR A 99 -8.80 17.84 23.68
N THR A 100 -9.47 16.75 24.01
CA THR A 100 -9.68 15.60 23.11
C THR A 100 -10.38 16.02 21.81
N GLU A 101 -11.42 16.83 21.90
CA GLU A 101 -12.13 17.35 20.72
C GLU A 101 -11.23 18.25 19.86
N ARG A 102 -10.48 19.16 20.47
CA ARG A 102 -9.53 20.03 19.76
C ARG A 102 -8.41 19.26 19.11
N PHE A 103 -7.88 18.25 19.80
CA PHE A 103 -6.84 17.39 19.29
C PHE A 103 -7.35 16.57 18.08
N PHE A 104 -8.52 15.97 18.21
CA PHE A 104 -9.13 15.20 17.13
C PHE A 104 -9.40 16.05 15.89
N ALA A 105 -9.83 17.30 16.06
CA ALA A 105 -10.07 18.21 14.94
C ALA A 105 -8.81 18.54 14.11
N GLN A 106 -7.59 18.24 14.62
CA GLN A 106 -6.33 18.43 13.93
C GLN A 106 -5.86 17.15 13.22
N LEU A 107 -6.52 16.02 13.46
CA LEU A 107 -6.14 14.73 12.88
C LEU A 107 -6.93 14.48 11.60
N GLU A 108 -6.18 14.20 10.53
CA GLU A 108 -6.77 13.76 9.27
C GLU A 108 -6.86 12.23 9.23
N SER A 109 -7.94 11.69 8.70
CA SER A 109 -8.14 10.25 8.47
C SER A 109 -8.21 9.37 9.73
N TRP A 110 -8.53 9.96 10.89
CA TRP A 110 -8.78 9.22 12.13
C TRP A 110 -10.27 9.07 12.38
N GLU A 111 -10.70 7.88 12.82
CA GLU A 111 -12.11 7.63 13.16
C GLU A 111 -12.49 8.21 14.53
N GLY A 112 -11.53 8.31 15.43
CA GLY A 112 -11.72 8.87 16.76
C GLY A 112 -10.51 8.71 17.66
N VAL A 113 -10.49 9.50 18.74
CA VAL A 113 -9.50 9.44 19.80
C VAL A 113 -10.24 9.43 21.12
N TYR A 114 -9.77 8.63 22.06
CA TYR A 114 -10.40 8.56 23.38
C TYR A 114 -9.40 8.24 24.48
N LEU A 115 -9.76 8.60 25.70
CA LEU A 115 -9.11 8.24 26.93
C LEU A 115 -10.04 7.33 27.74
N SER A 116 -9.56 6.18 28.18
CA SER A 116 -10.32 5.25 29.02
C SER A 116 -9.55 4.87 30.29
N LYS A 117 -10.29 4.50 31.32
CA LYS A 117 -9.74 3.80 32.50
C LYS A 117 -9.31 2.37 32.09
N TRP A 118 -8.59 1.71 33.00
CA TRP A 118 -8.21 0.31 32.83
C TRP A 118 -9.40 -0.67 32.71
N ASP A 119 -10.52 -0.33 33.29
CA ASP A 119 -11.79 -1.07 33.20
C ASP A 119 -12.56 -0.79 31.89
N THR A 120 -11.92 -0.10 30.96
CA THR A 120 -12.46 0.31 29.66
C THR A 120 -13.61 1.34 29.69
N THR A 121 -13.83 2.01 30.86
CA THR A 121 -14.75 3.14 30.96
C THR A 121 -14.15 4.36 30.24
N VAL A 122 -14.88 4.92 29.30
CA VAL A 122 -14.44 6.09 28.52
C VAL A 122 -14.55 7.36 29.35
N LEU A 123 -13.42 8.05 29.56
CA LEU A 123 -13.34 9.32 30.30
C LEU A 123 -13.47 10.54 29.40
N ALA A 124 -12.85 10.51 28.23
CA ALA A 124 -12.94 11.54 27.19
C ALA A 124 -12.94 10.88 25.81
N HIS A 125 -13.67 11.44 24.87
CA HIS A 125 -13.82 10.89 23.52
C HIS A 125 -14.04 12.01 22.51
N SER A 126 -13.52 11.86 21.28
CA SER A 126 -13.77 12.78 20.16
C SER A 126 -15.28 12.96 19.84
N SER A 127 -16.12 11.97 20.22
CA SER A 127 -17.58 12.07 20.20
C SER A 127 -18.10 12.06 21.64
N PRO A 128 -18.63 13.18 22.15
CA PRO A 128 -19.06 13.31 23.56
C PRO A 128 -20.11 12.30 24.03
N SER A 129 -20.91 11.78 23.10
CA SER A 129 -21.98 10.80 23.40
C SER A 129 -21.47 9.46 23.92
N VAL A 130 -20.19 9.17 23.77
CA VAL A 130 -19.54 7.91 24.17
C VAL A 130 -18.93 7.98 25.57
N VAL A 131 -18.79 9.18 26.12
CA VAL A 131 -18.23 9.39 27.47
C VAL A 131 -19.06 8.68 28.53
N GLY A 132 -18.41 7.96 29.44
CA GLY A 132 -19.03 7.14 30.46
C GLY A 132 -19.45 5.74 30.03
N MET A 133 -19.35 5.39 28.75
CA MET A 133 -19.64 4.05 28.28
C MET A 133 -18.45 3.10 28.58
N VAL A 134 -18.78 1.83 28.82
CA VAL A 134 -17.79 0.76 28.94
C VAL A 134 -17.64 0.10 27.57
N THR A 135 -16.48 0.24 26.94
CA THR A 135 -16.25 -0.21 25.57
C THR A 135 -16.08 -1.71 25.46
N ARG A 136 -15.73 -2.39 26.55
CA ARG A 136 -15.60 -3.84 26.59
C ARG A 136 -16.35 -4.40 27.79
N LYS A 137 -17.53 -4.97 27.56
CA LYS A 137 -18.11 -5.90 28.54
C LYS A 137 -17.25 -7.16 28.51
N GLY A 138 -16.47 -7.38 29.58
CA GLY A 138 -15.83 -8.66 29.79
C GLY A 138 -16.91 -9.74 29.86
N ASP A 139 -16.79 -10.78 29.04
CA ASP A 139 -17.52 -12.00 29.27
C ASP A 139 -17.01 -12.58 30.60
N THR A 140 -17.84 -12.50 31.64
CA THR A 140 -17.66 -13.19 32.91
C THR A 140 -18.13 -14.63 32.77
#